data_a11c8931a387ad586165bc72b7fe5d31
#
_entry.id   a11c8931a387ad586165bc72b7fe5d31
#
_cell.length_a   1.000
_cell.length_b   1.000
_cell.length_c   1.000
_cell.angle_alpha   90.00
_cell.angle_beta   90.00
_cell.angle_gamma   90.00
#
_symmetry.space_group_name_H-M   'P 1'
#
loop_
_entity.id
_entity.type
_entity.pdbx_description
1 polymer ?
#
loop_
_entity_poly.entity_id
_entity_poly.type
_entity_poly.pdbx_seq_one_letter_code
_entity_poly.pdbx_strand_id
1 'polypeptide(L)'
;MSETSGEKLNIEYKQEYVSDIKKEVIAFANAEGGTVFVGICNDGAVKGVDDPDEVMLRIVNSLKDAIAPDVMPFVRVDSVAIEGRNVIEIQITTGTNRPYYLREKGLKPGGVYVRKGSSSQPMTEEGIREMLLQNSGRSFELCRSMTQELT
;
A
#
# COMPACT_ATOMS: atom_id res chain seq x y z
N MET A 1 8.80 22.66 4.57
CA MET A 1 8.50 22.24 4.77
C MET A 1 8.59 21.23 5.28
N SER A 2 8.57 20.98 5.63
CA SER A 2 8.54 20.11 6.30
C SER A 2 8.52 18.98 5.81
N GLU A 3 8.17 18.79 5.01
CA GLU A 3 8.02 17.72 4.50
C GLU A 3 9.04 17.00 4.50
N THR A 4 9.80 17.39 4.50
CA THR A 4 10.82 16.70 4.46
C THR A 4 10.91 15.78 5.43
N SER A 5 10.71 16.09 6.38
CA SER A 5 10.86 15.24 7.38
C SER A 5 9.90 14.30 7.18
N GLY A 6 9.41 14.23 6.16
CA GLY A 6 8.45 13.47 6.03
C GLY A 6 8.55 12.07 6.21
N GLU A 7 9.54 11.49 6.19
CA GLU A 7 9.57 10.23 6.29
C GLU A 7 9.05 9.77 7.45
N LYS A 8 8.11 10.01 7.86
CA LYS A 8 7.63 9.62 9.00
C LYS A 8 6.57 8.68 8.83
N LEU A 9 5.40 9.05 8.96
CA LEU A 9 4.31 8.13 9.07
C LEU A 9 3.84 7.58 7.76
N ASN A 10 3.87 8.37 6.72
CA ASN A 10 3.31 7.92 5.47
C ASN A 10 4.28 7.96 4.31
N ILE A 11 5.55 7.82 4.58
CA ILE A 11 6.54 7.73 3.51
C ILE A 11 7.51 6.60 3.82
N GLU A 12 7.81 5.82 2.82
CA GLU A 12 8.74 4.72 2.96
C GLU A 12 9.78 4.82 1.84
N TYR A 13 11.06 4.67 2.17
CA TYR A 13 12.13 4.72 1.17
C TYR A 13 12.68 3.32 0.93
N LYS A 14 12.90 2.99 -0.34
CA LYS A 14 13.54 1.75 -0.72
C LYS A 14 14.67 2.09 -1.69
N GLN A 15 15.89 1.61 -1.42
CA GLN A 15 17.00 1.93 -2.28
C GLN A 15 16.82 1.33 -3.66
N GLU A 16 16.19 0.19 -3.75
CA GLU A 16 16.00 -0.45 -5.03
C GLU A 16 14.73 -1.30 -4.97
N TYR A 17 14.34 -1.87 -6.08
CA TYR A 17 13.15 -2.68 -6.10
C TYR A 17 13.39 -3.95 -5.29
N VAL A 18 12.50 -4.25 -4.37
CA VAL A 18 12.54 -5.50 -3.61
C VAL A 18 11.11 -6.00 -3.53
N SER A 19 10.94 -7.30 -3.41
CA SER A 19 9.62 -7.87 -3.39
C SER A 19 8.80 -7.45 -2.19
N ASP A 20 9.44 -6.95 -1.13
CA ASP A 20 8.70 -6.51 0.04
C ASP A 20 7.91 -5.23 -0.21
N ILE A 21 8.10 -4.57 -1.35
CA ILE A 21 7.34 -3.37 -1.67
C ILE A 21 5.85 -3.67 -1.63
N LYS A 22 5.42 -4.88 -2.02
CA LYS A 22 4.01 -5.22 -1.98
C LYS A 22 3.46 -5.19 -0.56
N LYS A 23 4.28 -5.50 0.44
CA LYS A 23 3.83 -5.43 1.83
C LYS A 23 3.62 -3.98 2.25
N GLU A 24 4.48 -3.09 1.78
CA GLU A 24 4.32 -1.67 2.09
C GLU A 24 3.04 -1.13 1.46
N VAL A 25 2.77 -1.52 0.23
CA VAL A 25 1.57 -1.06 -0.45
C VAL A 25 0.33 -1.55 0.28
N ILE A 26 0.32 -2.81 0.69
CA ILE A 26 -0.79 -3.36 1.45
C ILE A 26 -0.97 -2.58 2.75
N ALA A 27 0.12 -2.31 3.44
CA ALA A 27 0.04 -1.63 4.73
C ALA A 27 -0.55 -0.23 4.58
N PHE A 28 -0.13 0.51 3.55
CA PHE A 28 -0.65 1.84 3.34
C PHE A 28 -2.13 1.79 2.90
N ALA A 29 -2.49 0.84 2.05
CA ALA A 29 -3.88 0.74 1.59
C ALA A 29 -4.81 0.37 2.73
N ASN A 30 -4.32 -0.38 3.71
CA ASN A 30 -5.13 -0.75 4.87
C ASN A 30 -5.14 0.34 5.93
N ALA A 31 -4.35 1.38 5.78
CA ALA A 31 -4.30 2.47 6.75
C ALA A 31 -4.73 3.78 6.07
N GLU A 32 -3.92 4.81 6.16
CA GLU A 32 -4.30 6.10 5.63
C GLU A 32 -3.61 6.48 4.35
N GLY A 33 -3.04 5.53 3.65
CA GLY A 33 -2.33 5.80 2.43
C GLY A 33 -0.94 6.31 2.69
N GLY A 34 -0.19 6.54 1.65
CA GLY A 34 1.17 7.03 1.77
C GLY A 34 1.91 6.91 0.46
N THR A 35 3.22 7.06 0.54
CA THR A 35 4.05 7.03 -0.65
C THR A 35 5.28 6.16 -0.40
N VAL A 36 5.62 5.35 -1.40
CA VAL A 36 6.85 4.58 -1.37
C VAL A 36 7.74 5.11 -2.48
N PHE A 37 8.99 5.45 -2.16
CA PHE A 37 9.94 5.90 -3.17
C PHE A 37 10.96 4.78 -3.38
N VAL A 38 11.17 4.39 -4.63
CA VAL A 38 12.18 3.39 -4.98
C VAL A 38 13.34 4.13 -5.62
N GLY A 39 14.50 3.99 -5.07
CA GLY A 39 15.69 4.72 -5.52
C GLY A 39 16.16 5.75 -4.52
N ILE A 40 15.64 5.71 -3.29
CA ILE A 40 16.07 6.63 -2.23
C ILE A 40 16.48 5.79 -1.04
N CYS A 41 17.63 6.12 -0.47
CA CYS A 41 18.17 5.41 0.68
C CYS A 41 17.45 5.84 1.95
N ASN A 42 17.59 5.05 3.00
CA ASN A 42 16.92 5.36 4.26
C ASN A 42 17.27 6.73 4.81
N ASP A 43 18.47 7.19 4.55
CA ASP A 43 18.90 8.49 5.05
C ASP A 43 18.46 9.63 4.12
N GLY A 44 17.70 9.32 3.09
CA GLY A 44 17.23 10.34 2.17
C GLY A 44 18.10 10.56 0.95
N ALA A 45 19.24 9.91 0.87
CA ALA A 45 20.14 10.10 -0.27
C ALA A 45 19.51 9.51 -1.52
N VAL A 46 19.56 10.23 -2.63
CA VAL A 46 18.93 9.80 -3.86
C VAL A 46 19.89 8.92 -4.64
N LYS A 47 19.54 7.66 -4.82
CA LYS A 47 20.36 6.74 -5.55
C LYS A 47 19.89 6.61 -6.99
N GLY A 48 18.59 6.66 -7.19
CA GLY A 48 17.98 6.52 -8.51
C GLY A 48 17.88 5.07 -8.96
N VAL A 49 17.15 4.85 -10.05
CA VAL A 49 17.04 3.53 -10.66
C VAL A 49 17.51 3.63 -12.09
N ASP A 50 18.11 2.53 -12.60
CA ASP A 50 18.68 2.56 -13.92
C ASP A 50 17.66 2.45 -15.04
N ASP A 51 16.63 1.72 -14.91
CA ASP A 51 15.66 1.53 -15.96
C ASP A 51 14.28 1.76 -15.35
N PRO A 52 13.85 3.00 -15.23
CA PRO A 52 12.60 3.31 -14.54
C PRO A 52 11.40 2.64 -15.16
N ASP A 53 11.34 2.52 -16.48
CA ASP A 53 10.19 1.90 -17.12
C ASP A 53 10.09 0.44 -16.76
N GLU A 54 11.20 -0.25 -16.71
CA GLU A 54 11.18 -1.65 -16.38
C GLU A 54 10.83 -1.84 -14.91
N VAL A 55 11.34 -0.98 -14.05
CA VAL A 55 11.05 -1.08 -12.62
C VAL A 55 9.56 -0.82 -12.39
N MET A 56 8.98 0.17 -13.06
CA MET A 56 7.57 0.47 -12.92
C MET A 56 6.72 -0.71 -13.39
N LEU A 57 7.10 -1.33 -14.48
CA LEU A 57 6.34 -2.45 -14.98
C LEU A 57 6.40 -3.62 -14.00
N ARG A 58 7.58 -3.84 -13.43
CA ARG A 58 7.75 -4.92 -12.47
C ARG A 58 6.91 -4.67 -11.23
N ILE A 59 6.85 -3.42 -10.77
CA ILE A 59 6.07 -3.05 -9.62
C ILE A 59 4.58 -3.30 -9.90
N VAL A 60 4.08 -2.80 -11.02
CA VAL A 60 2.68 -2.93 -11.35
C VAL A 60 2.28 -4.41 -11.46
N ASN A 61 3.10 -5.20 -12.13
CA ASN A 61 2.79 -6.61 -12.28
C ASN A 61 2.80 -7.33 -10.94
N SER A 62 3.75 -6.97 -10.08
CA SER A 62 3.83 -7.59 -8.77
C SER A 62 2.59 -7.27 -7.94
N LEU A 63 2.13 -6.02 -7.96
CA LEU A 63 0.97 -5.62 -7.19
C LEU A 63 -0.29 -6.29 -7.71
N LYS A 64 -0.43 -6.37 -9.01
CA LYS A 64 -1.60 -7.02 -9.59
C LYS A 64 -1.66 -8.50 -9.26
N ASP A 65 -0.51 -9.16 -9.30
CA ASP A 65 -0.48 -10.59 -9.06
C ASP A 65 -0.55 -10.96 -7.59
N ALA A 66 0.02 -10.17 -6.74
CA ALA A 66 0.22 -10.58 -5.35
C ALA A 66 -0.82 -10.09 -4.36
N ILE A 67 -1.58 -9.07 -4.67
CA ILE A 67 -2.47 -8.44 -3.70
C ILE A 67 -3.94 -8.67 -4.04
N ALA A 68 -4.72 -9.02 -3.05
CA ALA A 68 -6.17 -9.13 -3.18
C ALA A 68 -6.82 -8.39 -2.02
N PRO A 69 -8.00 -7.83 -2.19
CA PRO A 69 -8.63 -7.60 -3.48
C PRO A 69 -7.82 -6.63 -4.33
N ASP A 70 -8.26 -6.33 -5.52
CA ASP A 70 -7.48 -5.50 -6.42
C ASP A 70 -7.16 -4.15 -5.79
N VAL A 71 -5.88 -3.82 -5.67
CA VAL A 71 -5.45 -2.59 -5.03
C VAL A 71 -5.13 -1.51 -6.07
N MET A 72 -5.09 -1.86 -7.34
CA MET A 72 -4.63 -0.94 -8.37
C MET A 72 -5.44 0.35 -8.48
N PRO A 73 -6.75 0.36 -8.24
CA PRO A 73 -7.49 1.63 -8.28
C PRO A 73 -6.99 2.65 -7.27
N PHE A 74 -6.25 2.20 -6.24
CA PHE A 74 -5.76 3.09 -5.19
C PHE A 74 -4.27 3.32 -5.27
N VAL A 75 -3.64 2.90 -6.36
CA VAL A 75 -2.19 3.00 -6.50
C VAL A 75 -1.83 3.73 -7.78
N ARG A 76 -0.81 4.59 -7.68
CA ARG A 76 -0.33 5.32 -8.82
C ARG A 76 1.17 5.17 -8.84
N VAL A 77 1.75 4.77 -9.94
CA VAL A 77 3.18 4.52 -10.07
C VAL A 77 3.73 5.45 -11.14
N ASP A 78 4.66 6.30 -10.77
CA ASP A 78 5.25 7.26 -11.69
C ASP A 78 6.76 7.32 -11.53
N SER A 79 7.44 7.77 -12.58
CA SER A 79 8.86 8.03 -12.51
C SER A 79 9.04 9.53 -12.37
N VAL A 80 9.78 9.96 -11.37
CA VAL A 80 10.03 11.38 -11.15
C VAL A 80 11.53 11.60 -11.08
N ALA A 81 11.96 12.80 -11.45
CA ALA A 81 13.37 13.13 -11.40
C ALA A 81 13.65 13.89 -10.12
N ILE A 82 14.57 13.38 -9.30
CA ILE A 82 14.97 14.05 -8.09
C ILE A 82 16.49 14.14 -8.12
N GLU A 83 17.01 15.35 -8.01
CA GLU A 83 18.45 15.58 -8.06
C GLU A 83 19.06 14.96 -9.32
N GLY A 84 18.36 15.05 -10.42
CA GLY A 84 18.88 14.56 -11.69
C GLY A 84 18.85 13.06 -11.87
N ARG A 85 18.23 12.34 -10.93
CA ARG A 85 18.16 10.89 -11.03
C ARG A 85 16.71 10.45 -11.08
N ASN A 86 16.44 9.35 -11.74
CA ASN A 86 15.08 8.84 -11.83
C ASN A 86 14.74 8.03 -10.59
N VAL A 87 13.62 8.36 -9.98
CA VAL A 87 13.15 7.69 -8.78
C VAL A 87 11.71 7.28 -9.06
N ILE A 88 11.29 6.12 -8.60
CA ILE A 88 9.92 5.70 -8.78
C ILE A 88 9.10 6.11 -7.56
N GLU A 89 7.98 6.76 -7.81
CA GLU A 89 7.11 7.19 -6.74
C GLU A 89 5.83 6.36 -6.82
N ILE A 90 5.51 5.64 -5.76
CA ILE A 90 4.30 4.85 -5.69
C ILE A 90 3.40 5.55 -4.68
N GLN A 91 2.27 6.09 -5.15
CA GLN A 91 1.34 6.78 -4.28
C GLN A 91 0.18 5.85 -4.01
N ILE A 92 -0.13 5.62 -2.74
CA ILE A 92 -1.20 4.72 -2.35
C ILE A 92 -2.22 5.52 -1.55
N THR A 93 -3.50 5.41 -1.91
CA THR A 93 -4.55 6.02 -1.11
C THR A 93 -5.23 4.90 -0.33
N THR A 94 -5.99 5.28 0.70
CA THR A 94 -6.70 4.30 1.52
C THR A 94 -7.65 3.51 0.63
N GLY A 95 -7.58 2.21 0.72
CA GLY A 95 -8.44 1.36 -0.08
C GLY A 95 -9.83 1.26 0.53
N THR A 96 -10.81 0.93 -0.30
CA THR A 96 -12.18 0.86 0.15
C THR A 96 -12.63 -0.57 0.40
N ASN A 97 -11.82 -1.58 0.05
CA ASN A 97 -12.18 -2.97 0.30
C ASN A 97 -11.22 -3.63 1.26
N ARG A 98 -10.89 -2.92 2.33
CA ARG A 98 -9.96 -3.44 3.32
C ARG A 98 -10.55 -4.61 4.07
N PRO A 99 -9.76 -5.55 4.49
CA PRO A 99 -8.29 -5.52 4.42
C PRO A 99 -7.77 -6.08 3.10
N TYR A 100 -6.67 -5.48 2.63
CA TYR A 100 -5.95 -6.00 1.48
C TYR A 100 -4.90 -6.97 2.02
N TYR A 101 -4.57 -8.00 1.25
CA TYR A 101 -3.68 -9.04 1.76
C TYR A 101 -2.88 -9.67 0.64
N LEU A 102 -1.83 -10.39 1.02
CA LEU A 102 -1.05 -11.14 0.06
C LEU A 102 -1.86 -12.35 -0.35
N ARG A 103 -2.14 -12.46 -1.63
CA ARG A 103 -2.98 -13.52 -2.16
C ARG A 103 -2.48 -14.91 -1.75
N GLU A 104 -1.18 -15.09 -1.79
CA GLU A 104 -0.64 -16.39 -1.47
C GLU A 104 -0.71 -16.74 0.02
N LYS A 105 -0.84 -15.75 0.89
CA LYS A 105 -0.88 -16.01 2.31
C LYS A 105 -2.30 -16.00 2.86
N GLY A 106 -3.17 -15.25 2.25
CA GLY A 106 -4.56 -15.19 2.70
C GLY A 106 -4.81 -14.18 3.81
N LEU A 107 -6.04 -14.18 4.30
CA LEU A 107 -6.46 -13.22 5.31
C LEU A 107 -6.05 -13.71 6.68
N LYS A 108 -4.79 -13.64 6.98
CA LYS A 108 -4.29 -14.04 8.29
C LYS A 108 -3.03 -13.24 8.57
N PRO A 109 -2.53 -13.26 9.78
CA PRO A 109 -1.43 -12.37 10.17
C PRO A 109 -0.23 -12.35 9.23
N GLY A 110 0.11 -13.41 8.61
CA GLY A 110 1.23 -13.41 7.70
C GLY A 110 0.91 -12.80 6.35
N GLY A 111 -0.35 -12.49 6.07
CA GLY A 111 -0.76 -11.95 4.78
C GLY A 111 -1.30 -10.54 4.82
N VAL A 112 -1.65 -10.02 6.00
CA VAL A 112 -2.23 -8.69 6.11
C VAL A 112 -1.27 -7.78 6.87
N TYR A 113 -0.98 -6.64 6.29
CA TYR A 113 -0.07 -5.68 6.91
C TYR A 113 -0.78 -4.35 7.09
N VAL A 114 -0.38 -3.60 8.10
CA VAL A 114 -0.94 -2.29 8.37
C VAL A 114 0.19 -1.36 8.77
N ARG A 115 0.02 -0.10 8.51
CA ARG A 115 1.04 0.89 8.85
C ARG A 115 0.85 1.34 10.27
N LYS A 116 1.89 1.20 11.09
CA LYS A 116 1.85 1.67 12.45
C LYS A 116 3.05 2.57 12.64
N GLY A 117 2.80 3.85 12.85
CA GLY A 117 3.89 4.81 12.91
C GLY A 117 4.59 4.83 11.58
N SER A 118 5.88 4.65 11.60
CA SER A 118 6.67 4.72 10.38
C SER A 118 7.04 3.34 9.84
N SER A 119 6.36 2.30 10.25
CA SER A 119 6.71 0.97 9.76
C SER A 119 5.48 0.16 9.38
N SER A 120 5.66 -0.79 8.48
CA SER A 120 4.60 -1.70 8.07
C SER A 120 4.75 -2.96 8.91
N GLN A 121 3.67 -3.38 9.52
CA GLN A 121 3.70 -4.51 10.43
C GLN A 121 2.58 -5.47 10.13
N PRO A 122 2.76 -6.76 10.41
CA PRO A 122 1.67 -7.72 10.22
C PRO A 122 0.53 -7.38 11.17
N MET A 123 -0.70 -7.55 10.72
CA MET A 123 -1.84 -7.35 11.58
C MET A 123 -2.08 -8.57 12.42
N THR A 124 -2.64 -8.37 13.61
CA THR A 124 -2.99 -9.50 14.46
C THR A 124 -4.31 -10.09 13.96
N GLU A 125 -4.62 -11.29 14.40
CA GLU A 125 -5.88 -11.91 14.04
C GLU A 125 -7.04 -11.05 14.49
N GLU A 126 -6.92 -10.47 15.66
CA GLU A 126 -7.97 -9.64 16.19
C GLU A 126 -8.13 -8.37 15.35
N GLY A 127 -7.04 -7.78 14.94
CA GLY A 127 -7.09 -6.59 14.09
C GLY A 127 -7.72 -6.88 12.74
N ILE A 128 -7.41 -8.03 12.17
CA ILE A 128 -8.01 -8.44 10.91
C ILE A 128 -9.50 -8.61 11.07
N ARG A 129 -9.91 -9.24 12.18
CA ARG A 129 -11.31 -9.47 12.42
C ARG A 129 -12.06 -8.16 12.58
N GLU A 130 -11.46 -7.21 13.29
CA GLU A 130 -12.07 -5.92 13.47
C GLU A 130 -12.23 -5.18 12.14
N MET A 131 -11.21 -5.24 11.30
CA MET A 131 -11.28 -4.57 10.01
C MET A 131 -12.33 -5.21 9.12
N LEU A 132 -12.46 -6.52 9.18
CA LEU A 132 -13.49 -7.22 8.43
C LEU A 132 -14.87 -6.82 8.91
N LEU A 133 -15.04 -6.68 10.22
CA LEU A 133 -16.32 -6.27 10.77
C LEU A 133 -16.66 -4.86 10.37
N GLN A 134 -15.70 -3.96 10.36
CA GLN A 134 -15.93 -2.59 9.95
C GLN A 134 -16.37 -2.55 8.50
N ASN A 135 -15.71 -3.30 7.66
CA ASN A 135 -16.03 -3.32 6.25
C ASN A 135 -17.38 -3.97 6.04
N SER A 136 -17.66 -5.04 6.77
CA SER A 136 -18.92 -5.73 6.68
C SER A 136 -20.04 -4.84 7.16
N GLY A 137 -19.83 -4.12 8.25
CA GLY A 137 -20.82 -3.21 8.77
C GLY A 137 -21.18 -2.13 7.77
N ARG A 138 -20.18 -1.60 7.09
CA ARG A 138 -20.39 -0.58 6.10
C ARG A 138 -21.16 -1.17 4.91
N SER A 139 -20.77 -2.36 4.48
CA SER A 139 -21.43 -3.02 3.41
C SER A 139 -22.84 -3.37 3.79
N PHE A 140 -23.03 -3.79 5.03
CA PHE A 140 -24.33 -4.17 5.50
C PHE A 140 -25.27 -2.97 5.52
N GLU A 141 -24.79 -1.80 5.88
CA GLU A 141 -25.62 -0.63 5.87
C GLU A 141 -26.05 -0.26 4.48
N LEU A 142 -25.18 -0.39 3.51
CA LEU A 142 -25.55 -0.12 2.14
C LEU A 142 -26.58 -1.14 1.67
N CYS A 143 -26.35 -2.38 2.02
CA CYS A 143 -27.28 -3.42 1.63
C CYS A 143 -28.61 -3.27 2.32
N ARG A 144 -28.60 -2.78 3.56
CA ARG A 144 -29.82 -2.60 4.26
C ARG A 144 -30.67 -1.57 3.58
N SER A 145 -30.08 -0.49 3.10
CA SER A 145 -30.83 0.51 2.40
C SER A 145 -31.53 -0.11 1.22
N MET A 146 -30.90 -1.07 0.59
CA MET A 146 -31.51 -1.70 -0.55
C MET A 146 -32.46 -2.80 -0.13
N THR A 147 -32.10 -3.54 0.91
CA THR A 147 -32.96 -4.63 1.28
C THR A 147 -34.17 -4.20 1.97
N GLN A 148 -34.22 -3.08 2.60
CA GLN A 148 -35.40 -2.64 3.25
C GLN A 148 -36.52 -2.52 2.26
N GLU A 149 -36.18 -2.34 1.02
CA GLU A 149 -37.20 -2.26 0.01
C GLU A 149 -37.68 -3.62 -0.36
N LEU A 150 -36.89 -4.64 -0.11
CA LEU A 150 -37.28 -5.97 -0.49
C LEU A 150 -38.05 -6.64 0.61
N THR A 151 -37.89 -6.22 1.80
CA THR A 151 -38.63 -6.77 2.88
C THR A 151 -39.73 -5.81 3.26
#